data_18456604be474136b52cd425eb930f9a
#
_entry.id   18456604be474136b52cd425eb930f9a
#
_cell.length_a   1.000
_cell.length_b   1.000
_cell.length_c   1.000
_cell.angle_alpha   90.00
_cell.angle_beta   90.00
_cell.angle_gamma   90.00
#
_symmetry.space_group_name_H-M   'P 1'
#
loop_
_entity.id
_entity.type
_entity.pdbx_description
1 polymer ?
#
loop_
_entity_poly.entity_id
_entity_poly.type
_entity_poly.pdbx_seq_one_letter_code
_entity_poly.pdbx_strand_id
1 'polypeptide(L)'
;MLYMLYATGVHKLDWYRIKTAFTGLKRLATLPEEDKKACVDAYRFFQRMQAGDKTETEDETKAVADYYKVLNNMLSIFDLEKLYIPPLLNESEGLYGNQLLCEQAVLQELMLENSDNSHLLDMGCGRGRIAHHFATLTRGQVSGYNIDPNQIENAIDWAAKCEMSDRLHFKVGNHHEPLEYESGTFDGCFSFQAVWPFFKKEELDGHAKEMYRVLKPGARYACSEYLLTPHFDWNNEEHVVLHRSFLPTLAATHSMYPADVCSALERAGFKVLISAPSKSEAWPLCEQKRNLMYMGRRAVRALEAIRILPPWVEESLDLLQKGGQSWTDAERAKIADLNWRIVAEKQ
;
A
#
# COMPACT_ATOMS: atom_id res chain seq x y z
N MET A 1 -5.28 8.00 -26.35
CA MET A 1 -4.90 6.67 -25.86
C MET A 1 -3.40 6.42 -25.97
N LEU A 2 -2.76 6.46 -27.14
CA LEU A 2 -1.29 6.29 -27.26
C LEU A 2 -0.46 7.28 -26.42
N TYR A 3 -0.84 8.56 -26.35
CA TYR A 3 -0.14 9.58 -25.54
C TYR A 3 -0.26 9.33 -24.01
N MET A 4 -1.40 8.75 -23.57
CA MET A 4 -1.55 8.33 -22.17
C MET A 4 -0.62 7.17 -21.80
N LEU A 5 -0.39 6.23 -22.72
CA LEU A 5 0.52 5.10 -22.52
C LEU A 5 1.99 5.56 -22.46
N TYR A 6 2.37 6.58 -23.25
CA TYR A 6 3.72 7.12 -23.23
C TYR A 6 4.03 7.91 -21.93
N ALA A 7 3.03 8.63 -21.39
CA ALA A 7 3.16 9.42 -20.17
C ALA A 7 3.18 8.58 -18.88
N THR A 8 2.78 7.29 -18.92
CA THR A 8 2.79 6.38 -17.78
C THR A 8 4.10 5.59 -17.65
N GLY A 9 5.09 5.81 -18.54
CA GLY A 9 6.34 5.05 -18.55
C GLY A 9 6.20 3.64 -19.12
N VAL A 10 5.05 3.32 -19.74
CA VAL A 10 4.81 2.03 -20.41
C VAL A 10 5.53 2.01 -21.74
N HIS A 11 6.79 1.58 -21.75
CA HIS A 11 7.61 1.51 -22.97
C HIS A 11 7.25 0.33 -23.90
N LYS A 12 6.42 -0.60 -23.44
CA LYS A 12 5.91 -1.70 -24.26
C LYS A 12 4.45 -1.97 -23.93
N LEU A 13 3.57 -1.92 -24.93
CA LEU A 13 2.20 -2.43 -24.84
C LEU A 13 2.31 -3.95 -24.68
N ASP A 14 2.34 -4.44 -23.45
CA ASP A 14 2.27 -5.85 -23.15
C ASP A 14 0.81 -6.30 -23.24
N TRP A 15 0.57 -7.38 -23.96
CA TRP A 15 -0.77 -7.98 -24.12
C TRP A 15 -1.42 -8.34 -22.77
N TYR A 16 -0.62 -8.65 -21.77
CA TYR A 16 -1.08 -8.91 -20.42
C TYR A 16 -1.71 -7.67 -19.77
N ARG A 17 -1.06 -6.52 -19.89
CA ARG A 17 -1.56 -5.23 -19.34
C ARG A 17 -2.86 -4.81 -19.99
N ILE A 18 -2.95 -4.99 -21.32
CA ILE A 18 -4.21 -4.75 -22.05
C ILE A 18 -5.30 -5.67 -21.51
N LYS A 19 -5.02 -6.96 -21.36
CA LYS A 19 -5.96 -7.95 -20.81
C LYS A 19 -6.39 -7.58 -19.38
N THR A 20 -5.43 -7.19 -18.53
CA THR A 20 -5.68 -6.81 -17.13
C THR A 20 -6.55 -5.56 -17.06
N ALA A 21 -6.27 -4.52 -17.88
CA ALA A 21 -7.08 -3.31 -17.95
C ALA A 21 -8.52 -3.59 -18.44
N PHE A 22 -8.66 -4.41 -19.48
CA PHE A 22 -9.99 -4.85 -19.96
C PHE A 22 -10.73 -5.67 -18.90
N THR A 23 -10.04 -6.53 -18.17
CA THR A 23 -10.64 -7.32 -17.09
C THR A 23 -11.10 -6.41 -15.96
N GLY A 24 -10.29 -5.42 -15.56
CA GLY A 24 -10.66 -4.42 -14.58
C GLY A 24 -11.89 -3.61 -15.00
N LEU A 25 -11.91 -3.11 -16.23
CA LEU A 25 -13.09 -2.41 -16.80
C LEU A 25 -14.35 -3.28 -16.80
N LYS A 26 -14.23 -4.54 -17.25
CA LYS A 26 -15.36 -5.49 -17.25
C LYS A 26 -15.86 -5.74 -15.84
N ARG A 27 -14.96 -6.00 -14.88
CA ARG A 27 -15.32 -6.20 -13.47
C ARG A 27 -16.03 -4.99 -12.88
N LEU A 28 -15.55 -3.76 -13.15
CA LEU A 28 -16.22 -2.54 -12.70
C LEU A 28 -17.61 -2.36 -13.32
N ALA A 29 -17.74 -2.62 -14.62
CA ALA A 29 -19.02 -2.50 -15.34
C ALA A 29 -20.06 -3.53 -14.87
N THR A 30 -19.60 -4.71 -14.44
CA THR A 30 -20.45 -5.82 -13.97
C THR A 30 -20.44 -6.00 -12.46
N LEU A 31 -19.87 -5.05 -11.71
CA LEU A 31 -19.78 -5.13 -10.24
C LEU A 31 -21.20 -5.20 -9.66
N PRO A 32 -21.48 -6.15 -8.74
CA PRO A 32 -22.75 -6.22 -8.05
C PRO A 32 -23.09 -4.90 -7.34
N GLU A 33 -24.36 -4.53 -7.30
CA GLU A 33 -24.80 -3.29 -6.62
C GLU A 33 -24.44 -3.29 -5.12
N GLU A 34 -24.43 -4.48 -4.48
CA GLU A 34 -24.00 -4.66 -3.11
C GLU A 34 -22.53 -4.30 -2.90
N ASP A 35 -21.62 -4.68 -3.81
CA ASP A 35 -20.19 -4.36 -3.72
C ASP A 35 -19.93 -2.85 -3.96
N LYS A 36 -20.65 -2.24 -4.89
CA LYS A 36 -20.61 -0.79 -5.10
C LYS A 36 -21.03 -0.05 -3.85
N LYS A 37 -22.16 -0.47 -3.27
CA LYS A 37 -22.67 0.10 -2.03
C LYS A 37 -21.69 -0.10 -0.88
N ALA A 38 -21.12 -1.30 -0.73
CA ALA A 38 -20.15 -1.61 0.31
C ALA A 38 -18.90 -0.70 0.23
N CYS A 39 -18.38 -0.42 -0.97
CA CYS A 39 -17.27 0.50 -1.16
C CYS A 39 -17.60 1.95 -0.75
N VAL A 40 -18.77 2.44 -1.16
CA VAL A 40 -19.23 3.79 -0.77
C VAL A 40 -19.45 3.87 0.75
N ASP A 41 -20.04 2.83 1.34
CA ASP A 41 -20.27 2.76 2.77
C ASP A 41 -18.94 2.64 3.55
N ALA A 42 -17.95 1.93 3.01
CA ALA A 42 -16.60 1.87 3.56
C ALA A 42 -15.93 3.25 3.56
N TYR A 43 -16.02 4.01 2.45
CA TYR A 43 -15.49 5.36 2.41
C TYR A 43 -16.16 6.28 3.44
N ARG A 44 -17.49 6.23 3.56
CA ARG A 44 -18.25 6.97 4.58
C ARG A 44 -17.89 6.51 5.99
N PHE A 45 -17.62 5.22 6.18
CA PHE A 45 -17.17 4.68 7.45
C PHE A 45 -15.82 5.32 7.86
N PHE A 46 -14.83 5.35 6.97
CA PHE A 46 -13.56 6.04 7.24
C PHE A 46 -13.73 7.53 7.55
N GLN A 47 -14.63 8.23 6.85
CA GLN A 47 -14.92 9.63 7.16
C GLN A 47 -15.48 9.81 8.58
N ARG A 48 -16.40 8.95 9.02
CA ARG A 48 -16.98 8.99 10.38
C ARG A 48 -15.93 8.68 11.44
N MET A 49 -15.08 7.67 11.22
CA MET A 49 -13.95 7.40 12.12
C MET A 49 -13.07 8.64 12.30
N GLN A 50 -12.73 9.32 11.21
CA GLN A 50 -11.94 10.54 11.28
C GLN A 50 -12.68 11.71 11.95
N ALA A 51 -14.01 11.67 11.99
CA ALA A 51 -14.81 12.61 12.75
C ALA A 51 -14.89 12.30 14.27
N GLY A 52 -14.39 11.13 14.68
CA GLY A 52 -14.28 10.72 16.07
C GLY A 52 -15.24 9.61 16.51
N ASP A 53 -15.93 8.95 15.58
CA ASP A 53 -16.77 7.80 15.90
C ASP A 53 -15.88 6.66 16.42
N LYS A 54 -16.33 6.01 17.50
CA LYS A 54 -15.69 4.79 17.99
C LYS A 54 -16.11 3.60 17.13
N THR A 55 -15.15 2.77 16.79
CA THR A 55 -15.34 1.63 15.89
C THR A 55 -14.68 0.38 16.46
N GLU A 56 -15.22 -0.77 16.09
CA GLU A 56 -14.63 -2.06 16.42
C GLU A 56 -13.67 -2.51 15.32
N THR A 57 -12.62 -3.23 15.67
CA THR A 57 -11.58 -3.69 14.73
C THR A 57 -12.15 -4.57 13.62
N GLU A 58 -13.18 -5.36 13.90
CA GLU A 58 -13.86 -6.18 12.90
C GLU A 58 -14.56 -5.33 11.83
N ASP A 59 -15.25 -4.24 12.24
CA ASP A 59 -15.90 -3.31 11.31
C ASP A 59 -14.87 -2.55 10.47
N GLU A 60 -13.74 -2.15 11.07
CA GLU A 60 -12.62 -1.50 10.39
C GLU A 60 -12.01 -2.43 9.33
N THR A 61 -11.70 -3.66 9.71
CA THR A 61 -11.17 -4.71 8.83
C THR A 61 -12.09 -4.97 7.64
N LYS A 62 -13.40 -5.07 7.90
CA LYS A 62 -14.41 -5.24 6.85
C LYS A 62 -14.44 -4.04 5.91
N ALA A 63 -14.43 -2.82 6.43
CA ALA A 63 -14.42 -1.61 5.61
C ALA A 63 -13.18 -1.53 4.71
N VAL A 64 -12.00 -1.89 5.23
CA VAL A 64 -10.75 -1.98 4.44
C VAL A 64 -10.89 -3.00 3.29
N ALA A 65 -11.40 -4.18 3.56
CA ALA A 65 -11.60 -5.22 2.55
C ALA A 65 -12.59 -4.78 1.46
N ASP A 66 -13.74 -4.20 1.85
CA ASP A 66 -14.77 -3.70 0.93
C ASP A 66 -14.24 -2.55 0.04
N TYR A 67 -13.40 -1.68 0.58
CA TYR A 67 -12.76 -0.59 -0.17
C TYR A 67 -11.78 -1.14 -1.22
N TYR A 68 -10.85 -2.02 -0.81
CA TYR A 68 -9.84 -2.56 -1.73
C TYR A 68 -10.44 -3.46 -2.81
N LYS A 69 -11.56 -4.14 -2.57
CA LYS A 69 -12.27 -4.94 -3.55
C LYS A 69 -12.64 -4.16 -4.82
N VAL A 70 -13.02 -2.89 -4.67
CA VAL A 70 -13.31 -2.00 -5.79
C VAL A 70 -12.07 -1.31 -6.30
N LEU A 71 -11.24 -0.79 -5.40
CA LEU A 71 -10.00 -0.08 -5.74
C LEU A 71 -9.07 -0.96 -6.57
N ASN A 72 -8.96 -2.26 -6.27
CA ASN A 72 -8.17 -3.22 -7.04
C ASN A 72 -8.56 -3.25 -8.53
N ASN A 73 -9.86 -3.19 -8.84
CA ASN A 73 -10.34 -3.15 -10.22
C ASN A 73 -10.00 -1.82 -10.90
N MET A 74 -10.07 -0.70 -10.18
CA MET A 74 -9.66 0.61 -10.68
C MET A 74 -8.15 0.65 -10.95
N LEU A 75 -7.33 0.12 -10.05
CA LEU A 75 -5.88 0.01 -10.22
C LEU A 75 -5.49 -0.80 -11.45
N SER A 76 -6.22 -1.87 -11.73
CA SER A 76 -5.99 -2.72 -12.92
C SER A 76 -6.16 -1.96 -14.23
N ILE A 77 -7.06 -0.96 -14.28
CA ILE A 77 -7.25 -0.10 -15.48
C ILE A 77 -6.04 0.81 -15.70
N PHE A 78 -5.46 1.32 -14.63
CA PHE A 78 -4.34 2.26 -14.69
C PHE A 78 -2.97 1.59 -14.66
N ASP A 79 -2.91 0.27 -14.71
CA ASP A 79 -1.67 -0.53 -14.65
C ASP A 79 -0.84 -0.24 -13.37
N LEU A 80 -1.54 -0.05 -12.27
CA LEU A 80 -0.93 0.13 -10.96
C LEU A 80 -0.92 -1.20 -10.22
N GLU A 81 0.16 -1.94 -10.30
CA GLU A 81 0.30 -3.25 -9.65
C GLU A 81 0.54 -3.14 -8.14
N LYS A 82 1.10 -2.05 -7.69
CA LYS A 82 1.21 -1.69 -6.27
C LYS A 82 0.87 -0.22 -6.09
N LEU A 83 -0.13 0.05 -5.26
CA LEU A 83 -0.50 1.41 -4.90
C LEU A 83 0.28 1.86 -3.68
N TYR A 84 1.51 2.23 -3.89
CA TYR A 84 2.24 3.06 -2.95
C TYR A 84 3.03 4.12 -3.71
N ILE A 85 3.27 5.24 -3.08
CA ILE A 85 3.99 6.36 -3.68
C ILE A 85 5.34 6.46 -2.98
N PRO A 86 6.43 6.13 -3.69
CA PRO A 86 7.77 6.16 -3.13
C PRO A 86 8.25 7.61 -2.92
N PRO A 87 9.30 7.85 -2.14
CA PRO A 87 10.00 9.11 -2.15
C PRO A 87 10.61 9.37 -3.54
N LEU A 88 10.78 10.64 -3.92
CA LEU A 88 11.48 11.03 -5.15
C LEU A 88 12.99 10.84 -4.96
N LEU A 89 13.50 9.68 -5.28
CA LEU A 89 14.92 9.33 -5.13
C LEU A 89 15.76 9.74 -6.36
N ASN A 90 15.13 9.74 -7.53
CA ASN A 90 15.77 10.14 -8.79
C ASN A 90 14.75 10.86 -9.68
N GLU A 91 15.02 12.14 -10.00
CA GLU A 91 14.14 12.95 -10.84
C GLU A 91 14.01 12.46 -12.29
N SER A 92 15.03 11.76 -12.80
CA SER A 92 15.01 11.20 -14.15
C SER A 92 14.13 9.95 -14.28
N GLU A 93 13.79 9.34 -13.16
CA GLU A 93 12.93 8.16 -13.08
C GLU A 93 11.48 8.56 -12.79
N GLY A 94 10.53 7.89 -13.43
CA GLY A 94 9.12 8.06 -13.11
C GLY A 94 8.74 7.36 -11.79
N LEU A 95 7.44 7.29 -11.51
CA LEU A 95 6.91 6.61 -10.33
C LEU A 95 7.46 5.19 -10.18
N TYR A 96 7.42 4.40 -11.24
CA TYR A 96 7.86 3.00 -11.22
C TYR A 96 9.37 2.87 -10.94
N GLY A 97 10.22 3.69 -11.57
CA GLY A 97 11.67 3.67 -11.30
C GLY A 97 11.99 4.04 -9.86
N ASN A 98 11.29 5.05 -9.30
CA ASN A 98 11.46 5.42 -7.89
C ASN A 98 10.93 4.34 -6.94
N GLN A 99 9.87 3.58 -7.31
CA GLN A 99 9.46 2.40 -6.56
C GLN A 99 10.58 1.36 -6.50
N LEU A 100 11.19 1.03 -7.63
CA LEU A 100 12.29 0.05 -7.68
C LEU A 100 13.50 0.50 -6.83
N LEU A 101 13.85 1.78 -6.87
CA LEU A 101 14.94 2.33 -6.05
C LEU A 101 14.62 2.26 -4.55
N CYS A 102 13.38 2.59 -4.16
CA CYS A 102 12.93 2.49 -2.78
C CYS A 102 12.96 1.05 -2.28
N GLU A 103 12.48 0.10 -3.09
CA GLU A 103 12.47 -1.32 -2.79
C GLU A 103 13.88 -1.89 -2.63
N GLN A 104 14.81 -1.50 -3.51
CA GLN A 104 16.22 -1.88 -3.36
C GLN A 104 16.82 -1.35 -2.06
N ALA A 105 16.50 -0.10 -1.67
CA ALA A 105 16.98 0.46 -0.41
C ALA A 105 16.46 -0.33 0.81
N VAL A 106 15.19 -0.74 0.80
CA VAL A 106 14.61 -1.58 1.87
C VAL A 106 15.26 -2.97 1.89
N LEU A 107 15.52 -3.57 0.74
CA LEU A 107 16.20 -4.86 0.67
C LEU A 107 17.64 -4.79 1.21
N GLN A 108 18.34 -3.68 0.96
CA GLN A 108 19.67 -3.43 1.55
C GLN A 108 19.60 -3.33 3.07
N GLU A 109 18.57 -2.68 3.61
CA GLU A 109 18.36 -2.57 5.06
C GLU A 109 18.06 -3.91 5.73
N LEU A 110 17.44 -4.85 4.99
CA LEU A 110 17.28 -6.24 5.43
C LEU A 110 18.60 -7.03 5.44
N MET A 111 19.65 -6.52 4.78
CA MET A 111 20.95 -7.20 4.60
C MET A 111 20.85 -8.54 3.87
N LEU A 112 19.91 -8.67 2.96
CA LEU A 112 19.62 -9.89 2.20
C LEU A 112 19.92 -9.77 0.70
N GLU A 113 20.65 -8.74 0.29
CA GLU A 113 21.17 -8.63 -1.07
C GLU A 113 22.08 -9.84 -1.39
N ASN A 114 21.81 -10.48 -2.50
CA ASN A 114 22.54 -11.68 -2.95
C ASN A 114 22.49 -12.87 -1.97
N SER A 115 21.43 -12.95 -1.17
CA SER A 115 21.20 -14.03 -0.22
C SER A 115 20.41 -15.15 -0.89
N ASP A 116 21.07 -16.01 -1.64
CA ASP A 116 20.44 -17.18 -2.24
C ASP A 116 19.75 -18.03 -1.14
N ASN A 117 18.53 -18.53 -1.42
CA ASN A 117 17.71 -19.32 -0.50
C ASN A 117 17.10 -18.56 0.72
N SER A 118 17.12 -17.23 0.74
CA SER A 118 16.37 -16.49 1.77
C SER A 118 14.86 -16.68 1.62
N HIS A 119 14.15 -16.68 2.73
CA HIS A 119 12.68 -16.69 2.75
C HIS A 119 12.18 -15.41 3.43
N LEU A 120 11.53 -14.54 2.65
CA LEU A 120 11.04 -13.25 3.09
C LEU A 120 9.52 -13.27 3.31
N LEU A 121 9.04 -12.43 4.20
CA LEU A 121 7.61 -12.17 4.41
C LEU A 121 7.24 -10.77 3.90
N ASP A 122 6.32 -10.68 2.94
CA ASP A 122 5.71 -9.44 2.44
C ASP A 122 4.36 -9.20 3.12
N MET A 123 4.31 -8.23 4.04
CA MET A 123 3.11 -7.90 4.78
C MET A 123 2.29 -6.85 4.03
N GLY A 124 1.09 -7.25 3.59
CA GLY A 124 0.26 -6.43 2.71
C GLY A 124 0.78 -6.43 1.27
N CYS A 125 1.07 -7.62 0.75
CA CYS A 125 1.72 -7.83 -0.55
C CYS A 125 0.94 -7.27 -1.75
N GLY A 126 -0.34 -6.95 -1.58
CA GLY A 126 -1.19 -6.49 -2.68
C GLY A 126 -1.21 -7.52 -3.81
N ARG A 127 -0.84 -7.09 -5.02
CA ARG A 127 -0.80 -7.93 -6.23
C ARG A 127 0.55 -8.60 -6.47
N GLY A 128 1.43 -8.65 -5.46
CA GLY A 128 2.66 -9.43 -5.46
C GLY A 128 3.85 -8.82 -6.23
N ARG A 129 3.77 -7.57 -6.70
CA ARG A 129 4.85 -6.97 -7.50
C ARG A 129 6.15 -6.79 -6.72
N ILE A 130 6.08 -6.34 -5.47
CA ILE A 130 7.29 -6.17 -4.64
C ILE A 130 7.87 -7.53 -4.28
N ALA A 131 7.03 -8.49 -3.91
CA ALA A 131 7.45 -9.87 -3.68
C ALA A 131 8.22 -10.44 -4.88
N HIS A 132 7.70 -10.23 -6.11
CA HIS A 132 8.37 -10.63 -7.35
C HIS A 132 9.73 -9.94 -7.50
N HIS A 133 9.81 -8.63 -7.26
CA HIS A 133 11.06 -7.88 -7.35
C HIS A 133 12.10 -8.39 -6.35
N PHE A 134 11.71 -8.61 -5.09
CA PHE A 134 12.61 -9.13 -4.06
C PHE A 134 13.06 -10.57 -4.36
N ALA A 135 12.14 -11.45 -4.76
CA ALA A 135 12.50 -12.80 -5.15
C ALA A 135 13.45 -12.83 -6.37
N THR A 136 13.35 -11.85 -7.27
CA THR A 136 14.28 -11.71 -8.41
C THR A 136 15.66 -11.28 -7.94
N LEU A 137 15.76 -10.32 -7.04
CA LEU A 137 17.03 -9.78 -6.55
C LEU A 137 17.77 -10.77 -5.64
N THR A 138 17.05 -11.46 -4.74
CA THR A 138 17.62 -12.40 -3.76
C THR A 138 17.77 -13.81 -4.29
N ARG A 139 17.09 -14.17 -5.38
CA ARG A 139 16.86 -15.53 -5.85
C ARG A 139 16.20 -16.46 -4.82
N GLY A 140 15.72 -15.89 -3.72
CA GLY A 140 15.04 -16.56 -2.61
C GLY A 140 13.54 -16.70 -2.84
N GLN A 141 12.85 -17.08 -1.77
CA GLN A 141 11.39 -17.18 -1.72
C GLN A 141 10.79 -15.97 -1.03
N VAL A 142 9.57 -15.62 -1.43
CA VAL A 142 8.76 -14.61 -0.73
C VAL A 142 7.37 -15.17 -0.50
N SER A 143 6.96 -15.19 0.77
CA SER A 143 5.57 -15.40 1.15
C SER A 143 4.90 -14.05 1.39
N GLY A 144 3.74 -13.85 0.77
CA GLY A 144 2.97 -12.62 0.94
C GLY A 144 1.56 -12.91 1.41
N TYR A 145 1.01 -12.01 2.23
CA TYR A 145 -0.40 -12.07 2.55
C TYR A 145 -1.06 -10.69 2.42
N ASN A 146 -2.35 -10.70 2.09
CA ASN A 146 -3.14 -9.50 1.91
C ASN A 146 -4.60 -9.78 2.21
N ILE A 147 -5.35 -8.74 2.64
CA ILE A 147 -6.74 -8.89 3.05
C ILE A 147 -7.71 -9.10 1.88
N ASP A 148 -7.39 -8.54 0.69
CA ASP A 148 -8.26 -8.63 -0.49
C ASP A 148 -7.97 -9.90 -1.31
N PRO A 149 -8.95 -10.86 -1.38
CA PRO A 149 -8.76 -12.08 -2.14
C PRO A 149 -8.55 -11.87 -3.65
N ASN A 150 -9.10 -10.79 -4.22
CA ASN A 150 -8.89 -10.50 -5.65
C ASN A 150 -7.44 -10.07 -5.94
N GLN A 151 -6.81 -9.35 -5.01
CA GLN A 151 -5.39 -9.01 -5.13
C GLN A 151 -4.53 -10.27 -5.02
N ILE A 152 -4.86 -11.19 -4.12
CA ILE A 152 -4.15 -12.46 -3.98
C ILE A 152 -4.31 -13.34 -5.23
N GLU A 153 -5.52 -13.44 -5.80
CA GLU A 153 -5.72 -14.12 -7.09
C GLU A 153 -4.82 -13.52 -8.18
N ASN A 154 -4.79 -12.20 -8.30
CA ASN A 154 -3.91 -11.52 -9.26
C ASN A 154 -2.41 -11.79 -8.99
N ALA A 155 -1.99 -11.85 -7.72
CA ALA A 155 -0.61 -12.14 -7.35
C ALA A 155 -0.20 -13.57 -7.73
N ILE A 156 -1.07 -14.54 -7.51
CA ILE A 156 -0.88 -15.95 -7.91
C ILE A 156 -0.80 -16.07 -9.44
N ASP A 157 -1.72 -15.45 -10.17
CA ASP A 157 -1.71 -15.44 -11.63
C ASP A 157 -0.44 -14.79 -12.19
N TRP A 158 0.03 -13.72 -11.56
CA TRP A 158 1.28 -13.05 -11.93
C TRP A 158 2.50 -13.94 -11.69
N ALA A 159 2.58 -14.59 -10.52
CA ALA A 159 3.65 -15.52 -10.19
C ALA A 159 3.73 -16.69 -11.20
N ALA A 160 2.58 -17.27 -11.57
CA ALA A 160 2.51 -18.32 -12.57
C ALA A 160 2.98 -17.85 -13.95
N LYS A 161 2.59 -16.64 -14.35
CA LYS A 161 3.00 -16.05 -15.62
C LYS A 161 4.49 -15.75 -15.70
N CYS A 162 5.10 -15.36 -14.57
CA CYS A 162 6.54 -15.11 -14.48
C CYS A 162 7.36 -16.37 -14.23
N GLU A 163 6.74 -17.56 -14.23
CA GLU A 163 7.38 -18.84 -13.94
C GLU A 163 8.07 -18.86 -12.56
N MET A 164 7.45 -18.21 -11.56
CA MET A 164 7.98 -18.07 -10.20
C MET A 164 7.06 -18.66 -9.12
N SER A 165 6.11 -19.52 -9.49
CA SER A 165 5.17 -20.14 -8.53
C SER A 165 5.84 -21.03 -7.48
N ASP A 166 7.05 -21.46 -7.71
CA ASP A 166 7.89 -22.21 -6.77
C ASP A 166 8.57 -21.32 -5.72
N ARG A 167 8.63 -20.00 -5.95
CA ARG A 167 9.30 -19.03 -5.09
C ARG A 167 8.37 -17.95 -4.52
N LEU A 168 7.20 -17.76 -5.11
CA LEU A 168 6.22 -16.75 -4.69
C LEU A 168 4.96 -17.44 -4.17
N HIS A 169 4.68 -17.26 -2.89
CA HIS A 169 3.56 -17.90 -2.20
C HIS A 169 2.63 -16.85 -1.62
N PHE A 170 1.38 -16.80 -2.07
CA PHE A 170 0.43 -15.79 -1.66
C PHE A 170 -0.80 -16.40 -1.01
N LYS A 171 -1.28 -15.76 0.07
CA LYS A 171 -2.52 -16.15 0.75
C LYS A 171 -3.32 -14.95 1.22
N VAL A 172 -4.63 -15.15 1.33
CA VAL A 172 -5.49 -14.19 2.02
C VAL A 172 -5.18 -14.25 3.51
N GLY A 173 -5.03 -13.11 4.15
CA GLY A 173 -4.74 -13.01 5.57
C GLY A 173 -4.99 -11.60 6.10
N ASN A 174 -5.19 -11.53 7.41
CA ASN A 174 -5.49 -10.31 8.14
C ASN A 174 -4.34 -10.01 9.12
N HIS A 175 -3.88 -8.76 9.18
CA HIS A 175 -2.83 -8.32 10.11
C HIS A 175 -3.22 -8.47 11.59
N HIS A 176 -4.51 -8.50 11.91
CA HIS A 176 -5.03 -8.66 13.28
C HIS A 176 -5.06 -10.12 13.75
N GLU A 177 -4.81 -11.06 12.85
CA GLU A 177 -4.84 -12.50 13.15
C GLU A 177 -3.39 -13.05 13.28
N PRO A 178 -3.18 -14.10 14.08
CA PRO A 178 -1.91 -14.80 14.12
C PRO A 178 -1.52 -15.33 12.75
N LEU A 179 -0.24 -15.21 12.38
CA LEU A 179 0.26 -15.72 11.12
C LEU A 179 0.38 -17.25 11.16
N GLU A 180 -0.10 -17.91 10.13
CA GLU A 180 -0.06 -19.37 9.98
C GLU A 180 1.34 -19.90 9.61
N TYR A 181 2.38 -19.34 10.24
CA TYR A 181 3.76 -19.76 10.06
C TYR A 181 4.38 -20.15 11.39
N GLU A 182 5.32 -21.08 11.35
CA GLU A 182 6.09 -21.47 12.54
C GLU A 182 7.01 -20.34 13.00
N SER A 183 7.41 -20.41 14.30
CA SER A 183 8.40 -19.48 14.83
C SER A 183 9.74 -19.62 14.11
N GLY A 184 10.36 -18.50 13.77
CA GLY A 184 11.67 -18.53 13.11
C GLY A 184 11.65 -19.01 11.66
N THR A 185 10.57 -18.78 10.94
CA THR A 185 10.45 -19.17 9.54
C THR A 185 11.22 -18.25 8.59
N PHE A 186 11.17 -16.92 8.82
CA PHE A 186 11.62 -15.94 7.85
C PHE A 186 12.99 -15.35 8.16
N ASP A 187 13.79 -15.14 7.11
CA ASP A 187 15.09 -14.47 7.14
C ASP A 187 14.94 -12.94 7.18
N GLY A 188 13.76 -12.43 6.86
CA GLY A 188 13.41 -11.02 6.95
C GLY A 188 11.93 -10.78 6.66
N CYS A 189 11.40 -9.67 7.11
CA CYS A 189 10.06 -9.24 6.71
C CYS A 189 10.03 -7.76 6.35
N PHE A 190 9.09 -7.38 5.50
CA PHE A 190 8.97 -6.02 5.01
C PHE A 190 7.52 -5.61 4.76
N SER A 191 7.30 -4.28 4.72
CA SER A 191 6.03 -3.70 4.32
C SER A 191 6.21 -2.34 3.65
N PHE A 192 5.26 -1.99 2.76
CA PHE A 192 5.21 -0.71 2.08
C PHE A 192 3.81 -0.13 2.16
N GLN A 193 3.61 0.88 3.01
CA GLN A 193 2.34 1.58 3.22
C GLN A 193 1.16 0.61 3.42
N ALA A 194 1.33 -0.40 4.28
CA ALA A 194 0.41 -1.52 4.36
C ALA A 194 0.11 -2.06 5.76
N VAL A 195 0.81 -1.64 6.82
CA VAL A 195 0.71 -2.28 8.14
C VAL A 195 0.25 -1.32 9.22
N TRP A 196 1.10 -0.42 9.66
CA TRP A 196 0.89 0.34 10.88
C TRP A 196 -0.36 1.22 10.93
N PRO A 197 -0.82 1.82 9.80
CA PRO A 197 -2.04 2.62 9.79
C PRO A 197 -3.35 1.85 9.97
N PHE A 198 -3.28 0.54 10.10
CA PHE A 198 -4.45 -0.33 10.27
C PHE A 198 -4.66 -0.84 11.70
N PHE A 199 -3.79 -0.44 12.64
CA PHE A 199 -3.86 -0.87 14.04
C PHE A 199 -4.30 0.27 14.97
N LYS A 200 -5.07 -0.06 15.99
CA LYS A 200 -5.20 0.77 17.18
C LYS A 200 -3.89 0.74 17.97
N LYS A 201 -3.62 1.80 18.73
CA LYS A 201 -2.36 1.89 19.48
C LYS A 201 -2.16 0.73 20.47
N GLU A 202 -3.25 0.27 21.08
CA GLU A 202 -3.26 -0.87 22.00
C GLU A 202 -3.01 -2.22 21.33
N GLU A 203 -3.18 -2.33 20.02
CA GLU A 203 -2.99 -3.56 19.25
C GLU A 203 -1.56 -3.74 18.73
N LEU A 204 -0.76 -2.67 18.71
CA LEU A 204 0.60 -2.66 18.15
C LEU A 204 1.50 -3.73 18.77
N ASP A 205 1.42 -3.93 20.09
CA ASP A 205 2.26 -4.91 20.80
C ASP A 205 1.96 -6.34 20.35
N GLY A 206 0.70 -6.66 20.10
CA GLY A 206 0.29 -7.98 19.60
C GLY A 206 0.92 -8.28 18.25
N HIS A 207 0.79 -7.34 17.32
CA HIS A 207 1.35 -7.46 15.97
C HIS A 207 2.89 -7.52 15.99
N ALA A 208 3.55 -6.64 16.76
CA ALA A 208 5.00 -6.64 16.88
C ALA A 208 5.55 -7.97 17.45
N LYS A 209 4.85 -8.56 18.43
CA LYS A 209 5.20 -9.89 18.97
C LYS A 209 5.05 -11.00 17.93
N GLU A 210 4.01 -10.94 17.10
CA GLU A 210 3.79 -11.93 16.05
C GLU A 210 4.88 -11.83 14.96
N MET A 211 5.25 -10.61 14.55
CA MET A 211 6.40 -10.38 13.66
C MET A 211 7.69 -10.93 14.25
N TYR A 212 7.92 -10.65 15.54
CA TYR A 212 9.09 -11.18 16.26
C TYR A 212 9.10 -12.71 16.27
N ARG A 213 7.96 -13.34 16.51
CA ARG A 213 7.82 -14.79 16.54
C ARG A 213 8.24 -15.45 15.24
N VAL A 214 7.74 -14.96 14.10
CA VAL A 214 7.96 -15.60 12.79
C VAL A 214 9.35 -15.34 12.20
N LEU A 215 10.07 -14.31 12.66
CA LEU A 215 11.41 -14.04 12.22
C LEU A 215 12.46 -14.94 12.91
N LYS A 216 13.51 -15.30 12.19
CA LYS A 216 14.69 -15.97 12.74
C LYS A 216 15.48 -15.02 13.66
N PRO A 217 16.26 -15.52 14.63
CA PRO A 217 17.22 -14.68 15.37
C PRO A 217 18.17 -13.94 14.42
N GLY A 218 18.42 -12.66 14.67
CA GLY A 218 19.21 -11.78 13.81
C GLY A 218 18.51 -11.29 12.53
N ALA A 219 17.33 -11.80 12.22
CA ALA A 219 16.56 -11.34 11.07
C ALA A 219 15.98 -9.93 11.31
N ARG A 220 15.76 -9.20 10.21
CA ARG A 220 15.27 -7.82 10.26
C ARG A 220 13.87 -7.66 9.73
N TYR A 221 13.17 -6.71 10.32
CA TYR A 221 12.03 -6.04 9.74
C TYR A 221 12.47 -4.71 9.16
N ALA A 222 12.05 -4.39 7.94
CA ALA A 222 12.26 -3.09 7.31
C ALA A 222 10.98 -2.61 6.62
N CYS A 223 10.62 -1.35 6.82
CA CYS A 223 9.42 -0.79 6.20
C CYS A 223 9.62 0.62 5.65
N SER A 224 8.73 0.97 4.74
CA SER A 224 8.47 2.32 4.26
C SER A 224 6.97 2.58 4.44
N GLU A 225 6.59 3.31 5.50
CA GLU A 225 5.19 3.40 5.94
C GLU A 225 4.72 4.85 6.10
N TYR A 226 3.42 5.05 5.92
CA TYR A 226 2.79 6.30 6.30
C TYR A 226 2.78 6.44 7.83
N LEU A 227 3.36 7.54 8.32
CA LEU A 227 3.31 7.92 9.74
C LEU A 227 3.12 9.43 9.88
N LEU A 228 2.50 9.86 10.97
CA LEU A 228 2.49 11.26 11.39
C LEU A 228 3.90 11.65 11.85
N THR A 229 4.32 12.85 11.48
CA THR A 229 5.60 13.37 11.99
C THR A 229 5.41 14.02 13.38
N PRO A 230 6.49 14.26 14.13
CA PRO A 230 6.41 15.01 15.40
C PRO A 230 5.91 16.45 15.25
N HIS A 231 5.79 16.97 14.02
CA HIS A 231 5.26 18.33 13.77
C HIS A 231 3.74 18.37 13.69
N PHE A 232 3.07 17.21 13.64
CA PHE A 232 1.60 17.17 13.67
C PHE A 232 1.08 17.58 15.06
N ASP A 233 0.21 18.56 15.07
CA ASP A 233 -0.44 19.06 16.28
C ASP A 233 -1.96 18.88 16.20
N TRP A 234 -2.51 18.07 17.08
CA TRP A 234 -3.96 17.83 17.19
C TRP A 234 -4.78 19.07 17.58
N ASN A 235 -4.14 20.11 18.15
CA ASN A 235 -4.79 21.38 18.47
C ASN A 235 -4.77 22.36 17.28
N ASN A 236 -4.04 22.06 16.22
CA ASN A 236 -4.02 22.87 15.02
C ASN A 236 -5.13 22.38 14.07
N GLU A 237 -6.14 23.23 13.86
CA GLU A 237 -7.31 22.90 13.04
C GLU A 237 -6.92 22.56 11.59
N GLU A 238 -5.94 23.26 10.99
CA GLU A 238 -5.46 22.99 9.62
C GLU A 238 -4.84 21.61 9.51
N HIS A 239 -4.01 21.19 10.47
CA HIS A 239 -3.44 19.85 10.50
C HIS A 239 -4.52 18.78 10.58
N VAL A 240 -5.53 19.00 11.44
CA VAL A 240 -6.63 18.05 11.63
C VAL A 240 -7.50 17.96 10.37
N VAL A 241 -7.77 19.08 9.70
CA VAL A 241 -8.54 19.11 8.45
C VAL A 241 -7.82 18.34 7.34
N LEU A 242 -6.52 18.60 7.15
CA LEU A 242 -5.72 17.85 6.16
C LEU A 242 -5.72 16.36 6.46
N HIS A 243 -5.45 16.00 7.71
CA HIS A 243 -5.43 14.60 8.16
C HIS A 243 -6.77 13.87 7.88
N ARG A 244 -7.88 14.46 8.30
CA ARG A 244 -9.23 13.91 8.08
C ARG A 244 -9.58 13.76 6.60
N SER A 245 -9.04 14.63 5.75
CA SER A 245 -9.31 14.60 4.31
C SER A 245 -8.53 13.51 3.57
N PHE A 246 -7.27 13.26 3.94
CA PHE A 246 -6.45 12.31 3.18
C PHE A 246 -6.56 10.86 3.69
N LEU A 247 -6.77 10.65 4.97
CA LEU A 247 -6.73 9.32 5.58
C LEU A 247 -7.71 8.31 4.93
N PRO A 248 -8.98 8.71 4.63
CA PRO A 248 -9.92 7.82 3.95
C PRO A 248 -9.44 7.36 2.57
N THR A 249 -8.62 8.14 1.88
CA THR A 249 -8.10 7.77 0.55
C THR A 249 -6.99 6.73 0.60
N LEU A 250 -6.34 6.59 1.76
CA LEU A 250 -5.37 5.52 2.04
C LEU A 250 -6.05 4.25 2.56
N ALA A 251 -7.37 4.28 2.78
CA ALA A 251 -8.11 3.29 3.57
C ALA A 251 -7.49 3.05 4.95
N ALA A 252 -6.68 4.00 5.43
CA ALA A 252 -6.06 3.90 6.74
C ALA A 252 -7.10 4.17 7.83
N THR A 253 -7.15 3.31 8.82
CA THR A 253 -8.11 3.42 9.93
C THR A 253 -7.54 4.27 11.05
N HIS A 254 -6.23 4.23 11.24
CA HIS A 254 -5.55 4.93 12.31
C HIS A 254 -4.32 5.68 11.81
N SER A 255 -3.74 6.50 12.69
CA SER A 255 -2.47 7.18 12.45
C SER A 255 -1.54 7.00 13.64
N MET A 256 -0.32 6.60 13.34
CA MET A 256 0.71 6.34 14.33
C MET A 256 1.84 7.35 14.20
N TYR A 257 2.47 7.64 15.33
CA TYR A 257 3.77 8.29 15.35
C TYR A 257 4.88 7.24 15.30
N PRO A 258 6.06 7.57 14.77
CA PRO A 258 7.20 6.66 14.78
C PRO A 258 7.56 6.13 16.16
N ALA A 259 7.41 6.96 17.20
CA ALA A 259 7.67 6.57 18.58
C ALA A 259 6.72 5.46 19.07
N ASP A 260 5.46 5.45 18.65
CA ASP A 260 4.49 4.41 19.03
C ASP A 260 4.92 3.06 18.44
N VAL A 261 5.26 3.06 17.15
CA VAL A 261 5.72 1.85 16.45
C VAL A 261 7.04 1.34 17.01
N CYS A 262 8.04 2.21 17.18
CA CYS A 262 9.34 1.82 17.73
C CYS A 262 9.20 1.22 19.14
N SER A 263 8.39 1.85 20.00
CA SER A 263 8.16 1.35 21.35
C SER A 263 7.48 -0.03 21.36
N ALA A 264 6.55 -0.29 20.44
CA ALA A 264 5.92 -1.61 20.30
C ALA A 264 6.92 -2.68 19.84
N LEU A 265 7.76 -2.34 18.86
CA LEU A 265 8.83 -3.23 18.39
C LEU A 265 9.85 -3.55 19.52
N GLU A 266 10.27 -2.55 20.28
CA GLU A 266 11.18 -2.72 21.42
C GLU A 266 10.57 -3.59 22.53
N ARG A 267 9.28 -3.40 22.86
CA ARG A 267 8.57 -4.25 23.83
C ARG A 267 8.41 -5.69 23.35
N ALA A 268 8.37 -5.92 22.03
CA ALA A 268 8.38 -7.27 21.46
C ALA A 268 9.76 -7.95 21.49
N GLY A 269 10.85 -7.20 21.75
CA GLY A 269 12.21 -7.70 21.83
C GLY A 269 13.10 -7.31 20.64
N PHE A 270 12.61 -6.51 19.71
CA PHE A 270 13.45 -5.97 18.64
C PHE A 270 14.41 -4.90 19.15
N LYS A 271 15.54 -4.81 18.49
CA LYS A 271 16.41 -3.63 18.56
C LYS A 271 16.10 -2.73 17.36
N VAL A 272 15.53 -1.55 17.59
CA VAL A 272 15.32 -0.56 16.52
C VAL A 272 16.66 -0.01 16.09
N LEU A 273 17.00 -0.15 14.82
CA LEU A 273 18.26 0.29 14.23
C LEU A 273 18.09 1.64 13.51
N ILE A 274 16.96 1.83 12.84
CA ILE A 274 16.62 3.04 12.11
C ILE A 274 15.16 3.41 12.42
N SER A 275 14.92 4.68 12.70
CA SER A 275 13.61 5.31 12.64
C SER A 275 13.84 6.74 12.14
N ALA A 276 13.52 6.98 10.87
CA ALA A 276 13.85 8.23 10.21
C ALA A 276 12.81 8.58 9.12
N PRO A 277 12.57 9.87 8.87
CA PRO A 277 11.77 10.27 7.73
C PRO A 277 12.43 9.81 6.42
N SER A 278 11.64 9.79 5.36
CA SER A 278 12.16 9.54 4.01
C SER A 278 13.26 10.55 3.64
N LYS A 279 14.21 10.13 2.80
CA LYS A 279 15.30 11.02 2.34
C LYS A 279 14.82 12.16 1.45
N SER A 280 13.66 12.00 0.85
CA SER A 280 13.00 12.98 -0.01
C SER A 280 11.49 12.78 0.05
N GLU A 281 10.76 13.82 -0.33
CA GLU A 281 9.31 13.82 -0.32
C GLU A 281 8.75 13.05 -1.51
N ALA A 282 7.54 12.51 -1.37
CA ALA A 282 6.85 11.76 -2.42
C ALA A 282 5.90 12.64 -3.25
N TRP A 283 5.43 13.77 -2.70
CA TRP A 283 4.46 14.64 -3.36
C TRP A 283 4.87 15.11 -4.78
N PRO A 284 6.16 15.32 -5.14
CA PRO A 284 6.50 15.75 -6.49
C PRO A 284 6.12 14.73 -7.56
N LEU A 285 6.17 13.42 -7.23
CA LEU A 285 5.74 12.36 -8.14
C LEU A 285 4.23 12.38 -8.40
N CYS A 286 3.43 12.76 -7.39
CA CYS A 286 1.99 12.95 -7.55
C CYS A 286 1.67 14.14 -8.44
N GLU A 287 2.39 15.25 -8.30
CA GLU A 287 2.17 16.43 -9.14
C GLU A 287 2.51 16.20 -10.61
N GLN A 288 3.57 15.45 -10.91
CA GLN A 288 3.91 15.08 -12.28
C GLN A 288 2.74 14.36 -12.98
N LYS A 289 1.95 13.61 -12.25
CA LYS A 289 0.80 12.87 -12.79
C LYS A 289 -0.54 13.60 -12.70
N ARG A 290 -0.60 14.75 -12.05
CA ARG A 290 -1.85 15.51 -11.84
C ARG A 290 -2.60 15.81 -13.15
N ASN A 291 -1.90 16.27 -14.17
CA ASN A 291 -2.52 16.55 -15.47
C ASN A 291 -3.07 15.29 -16.15
N LEU A 292 -2.37 14.16 -16.00
CA LEU A 292 -2.83 12.88 -16.53
C LEU A 292 -4.10 12.40 -15.81
N MET A 293 -4.19 12.58 -14.49
CA MET A 293 -5.41 12.27 -13.73
C MET A 293 -6.58 13.14 -14.17
N TYR A 294 -6.39 14.45 -14.39
CA TYR A 294 -7.44 15.33 -14.93
C TYR A 294 -7.94 14.88 -16.31
N MET A 295 -7.02 14.50 -17.22
CA MET A 295 -7.39 13.97 -18.53
C MET A 295 -8.13 12.63 -18.41
N GLY A 296 -7.67 11.74 -17.52
CA GLY A 296 -8.32 10.47 -17.23
C GLY A 296 -9.75 10.65 -16.74
N ARG A 297 -9.98 11.55 -15.79
CA ARG A 297 -11.33 11.87 -15.29
C ARG A 297 -12.25 12.41 -16.38
N ARG A 298 -11.76 13.26 -17.29
CA ARG A 298 -12.56 13.73 -18.44
C ARG A 298 -12.98 12.58 -19.36
N ALA A 299 -12.08 11.62 -19.59
CA ALA A 299 -12.41 10.42 -20.35
C ALA A 299 -13.44 9.55 -19.62
N VAL A 300 -13.31 9.37 -18.31
CA VAL A 300 -14.30 8.64 -17.48
C VAL A 300 -15.66 9.30 -17.56
N ARG A 301 -15.78 10.62 -17.38
CA ARG A 301 -17.06 11.36 -17.55
C ARG A 301 -17.70 11.15 -18.93
N ALA A 302 -16.89 11.15 -19.99
CA ALA A 302 -17.40 10.87 -21.32
C ALA A 302 -17.94 9.43 -21.47
N LEU A 303 -17.25 8.45 -20.86
CA LEU A 303 -17.70 7.05 -20.84
C LEU A 303 -18.95 6.83 -20.00
N GLU A 304 -19.10 7.56 -18.90
CA GLU A 304 -20.32 7.57 -18.08
C GLU A 304 -21.50 8.21 -18.84
N ALA A 305 -21.26 9.32 -19.53
CA ALA A 305 -22.29 10.00 -20.30
C ALA A 305 -22.91 9.11 -21.40
N ILE A 306 -22.12 8.21 -21.99
CA ILE A 306 -22.58 7.20 -22.97
C ILE A 306 -22.91 5.85 -22.33
N ARG A 307 -22.98 5.78 -20.98
CA ARG A 307 -23.38 4.60 -20.19
C ARG A 307 -22.47 3.36 -20.37
N ILE A 308 -21.21 3.55 -20.74
CA ILE A 308 -20.18 2.47 -20.73
C ILE A 308 -19.67 2.24 -19.32
N LEU A 309 -19.51 3.31 -18.54
CA LEU A 309 -19.15 3.22 -17.11
C LEU A 309 -20.33 3.67 -16.25
N PRO A 310 -20.48 3.10 -15.05
CA PRO A 310 -21.48 3.54 -14.09
C PRO A 310 -21.09 4.89 -13.44
N PRO A 311 -22.05 5.75 -13.06
CA PRO A 311 -21.82 7.13 -12.61
C PRO A 311 -20.95 7.27 -11.35
N TRP A 312 -20.84 6.23 -10.56
CA TRP A 312 -20.07 6.25 -9.30
C TRP A 312 -18.54 6.21 -9.50
N VAL A 313 -18.05 5.86 -10.70
CA VAL A 313 -16.61 5.75 -10.97
C VAL A 313 -15.95 7.13 -10.92
N GLU A 314 -16.55 8.13 -11.53
CA GLU A 314 -16.04 9.51 -11.50
C GLU A 314 -16.10 10.11 -10.09
N GLU A 315 -17.19 9.87 -9.36
CA GLU A 315 -17.32 10.29 -7.97
C GLU A 315 -16.19 9.71 -7.09
N SER A 316 -15.91 8.42 -7.25
CA SER A 316 -14.81 7.77 -6.53
C SER A 316 -13.44 8.37 -6.90
N LEU A 317 -13.20 8.67 -8.17
CA LEU A 317 -11.96 9.32 -8.62
C LEU A 317 -11.84 10.76 -8.09
N ASP A 318 -12.95 11.49 -7.96
CA ASP A 318 -12.98 12.83 -7.36
C ASP A 318 -12.56 12.80 -5.89
N LEU A 319 -13.10 11.85 -5.13
CA LEU A 319 -12.76 11.65 -3.71
C LEU A 319 -11.28 11.28 -3.55
N LEU A 320 -10.77 10.34 -4.34
CA LEU A 320 -9.36 9.95 -4.33
C LEU A 320 -8.44 11.12 -4.70
N GLN A 321 -8.83 11.96 -5.65
CA GLN A 321 -8.05 13.13 -6.05
C GLN A 321 -8.01 14.21 -4.96
N LYS A 322 -9.13 14.49 -4.31
CA LYS A 322 -9.21 15.47 -3.21
C LYS A 322 -8.36 15.04 -2.02
N GLY A 323 -8.48 13.78 -1.60
CA GLY A 323 -7.65 13.24 -0.53
C GLY A 323 -6.17 13.19 -0.90
N GLY A 324 -5.85 12.84 -2.16
CA GLY A 324 -4.48 12.89 -2.67
C GLY A 324 -3.87 14.31 -2.63
N GLN A 325 -4.66 15.36 -2.89
CA GLN A 325 -4.21 16.73 -2.74
C GLN A 325 -3.94 17.06 -1.27
N SER A 326 -4.86 16.75 -0.37
CA SER A 326 -4.68 16.98 1.07
C SER A 326 -3.48 16.24 1.63
N TRP A 327 -3.20 15.06 1.11
CA TRP A 327 -2.01 14.30 1.43
C TRP A 327 -0.71 15.00 0.98
N THR A 328 -0.65 15.49 -0.27
CA THR A 328 0.53 16.25 -0.75
C THR A 328 0.75 17.52 0.06
N ASP A 329 -0.33 18.19 0.48
CA ASP A 329 -0.25 19.39 1.32
C ASP A 329 0.22 19.05 2.74
N ALA A 330 -0.21 17.92 3.31
CA ALA A 330 0.28 17.44 4.61
C ALA A 330 1.78 17.08 4.60
N GLU A 331 2.27 16.47 3.51
CA GLU A 331 3.69 16.17 3.35
C GLU A 331 4.52 17.45 3.16
N ARG A 332 4.04 18.43 2.38
CA ARG A 332 4.68 19.74 2.23
C ARG A 332 4.74 20.50 3.57
N ALA A 333 3.69 20.42 4.36
CA ALA A 333 3.68 20.97 5.70
C ALA A 333 4.52 20.17 6.70
N LYS A 334 5.10 19.05 6.26
CA LYS A 334 5.91 18.12 7.07
C LYS A 334 5.18 17.55 8.30
N ILE A 335 3.86 17.49 8.26
CA ILE A 335 3.04 16.93 9.33
C ILE A 335 2.76 15.43 9.16
N ALA A 336 3.00 14.90 7.97
CA ALA A 336 2.94 13.48 7.64
C ALA A 336 4.11 13.10 6.72
N ASP A 337 4.53 11.85 6.78
CA ASP A 337 5.51 11.26 5.87
C ASP A 337 4.95 9.92 5.39
N LEU A 338 4.86 9.73 4.07
CA LEU A 338 4.36 8.48 3.48
C LEU A 338 5.37 7.34 3.51
N ASN A 339 6.62 7.69 3.69
CA ASN A 339 7.72 6.76 3.51
C ASN A 339 8.66 6.78 4.73
N TRP A 340 8.10 6.96 5.93
CA TRP A 340 8.90 6.88 7.15
C TRP A 340 9.54 5.49 7.23
N ARG A 341 10.85 5.47 7.41
CA ARG A 341 11.63 4.25 7.42
C ARG A 341 11.85 3.76 8.85
N ILE A 342 11.49 2.50 9.08
CA ILE A 342 11.83 1.81 10.33
C ILE A 342 12.55 0.51 9.96
N VAL A 343 13.69 0.28 10.61
CA VAL A 343 14.43 -0.99 10.53
C VAL A 343 14.66 -1.49 11.96
N ALA A 344 14.25 -2.72 12.20
CA ALA A 344 14.40 -3.35 13.51
C ALA A 344 14.94 -4.78 13.36
N GLU A 345 15.81 -5.19 14.28
CA GLU A 345 16.49 -6.50 14.25
C GLU A 345 16.05 -7.34 15.45
N LYS A 346 15.68 -8.58 15.18
CA LYS A 346 15.37 -9.56 16.22
C LYS A 346 16.64 -9.95 16.96
N GLN A 347 16.64 -9.74 18.28
CA GLN A 347 17.75 -10.11 19.16
C GLN A 347 17.70 -11.58 19.54
#